data_c92372090a5c40098f32f1909026e9d5
#
_entry.id   c92372090a5c40098f32f1909026e9d5
#
_cell.length_a   1.000
_cell.length_b   1.000
_cell.length_c   1.000
_cell.angle_alpha   90.00
_cell.angle_beta   90.00
_cell.angle_gamma   90.00
#
_symmetry.space_group_name_H-M   'P 1'
#
loop_
_entity.id
_entity.type
_entity.pdbx_description
1 polymer ?
#
loop_
_entity_poly.entity_id
_entity_poly.type
_entity_poly.pdbx_seq_one_letter_code
_entity_poly.pdbx_strand_id
1 'polypeptide(L)'
;MSSPSAHPAAERFPNGPFMRYMVGEGISMTGTWMQGMALGWVMTEVVARDGLQSYEGLLQAAPHLASGVVMLLLFRLGGACADRHDKRLILQACQVAQIGFALAIGQLIAHGALHTWHLIAAAALLGVSSSFEMPAAAAIVPELVAKENVAKAISVDRAVFHATRLVGPAAAGYLVGRYGAEWAFYLNAASFVALMIALATLPRRPPGTAEEEQKRQGGAGEGFRHVRQDKPSLAMVALLATNTLFVFPVIIVLLPIYARSDLKATAEQMGLLMLCSGLGSVSGSLLIMALRPALRRLAILTGMVLACGALVSLSLATGLVWAGLSLVSLAVGVSTLVGLANTIVQERSPAELRGRVSAVAGLSFFGFLPFAAIIMGWMTDLFRLRNVLLGSAVCYAVIGFLVMLTVGSRVTGEQEPDTAGN
;
A
#
# COMPACT_ATOMS: atom_id res chain seq x y z
N MET A 1 30.05 -3.53 -44.69
CA MET A 1 28.63 -3.20 -44.91
C MET A 1 27.83 -3.94 -43.83
N SER A 2 27.64 -3.29 -42.68
CA SER A 2 26.82 -3.82 -41.59
C SER A 2 25.37 -3.45 -41.90
N SER A 3 24.51 -4.46 -42.05
CA SER A 3 23.06 -4.29 -42.25
C SER A 3 22.47 -3.51 -41.07
N PRO A 4 21.58 -2.54 -41.33
CA PRO A 4 20.87 -1.84 -40.21
C PRO A 4 19.96 -2.87 -39.53
N SER A 5 20.18 -3.04 -38.24
CA SER A 5 19.29 -3.81 -37.39
C SER A 5 17.88 -3.23 -37.56
N ALA A 6 16.97 -4.02 -38.07
CA ALA A 6 15.56 -3.68 -38.17
C ALA A 6 15.06 -3.28 -36.78
N HIS A 7 14.71 -2.00 -36.60
CA HIS A 7 13.89 -1.57 -35.46
C HIS A 7 12.63 -2.45 -35.45
N PRO A 8 12.37 -3.21 -34.39
CA PRO A 8 11.09 -3.89 -34.28
C PRO A 8 10.02 -2.81 -34.39
N ALA A 9 9.08 -3.02 -35.34
CA ALA A 9 7.91 -2.17 -35.53
C ALA A 9 7.35 -1.79 -34.15
N ALA A 10 7.06 -0.49 -33.96
CA ALA A 10 6.55 0.04 -32.72
C ALA A 10 5.43 -0.87 -32.19
N GLU A 11 5.75 -1.72 -31.21
CA GLU A 11 4.79 -2.67 -30.67
C GLU A 11 3.61 -1.87 -30.14
N ARG A 12 2.41 -2.20 -30.64
CA ARG A 12 1.17 -1.56 -30.21
C ARG A 12 1.04 -1.71 -28.69
N PHE A 13 0.85 -0.61 -27.98
CA PHE A 13 0.49 -0.63 -26.56
C PHE A 13 -1.05 -0.67 -26.42
N PRO A 14 -1.58 -1.56 -25.56
CA PRO A 14 -0.89 -2.59 -24.81
C PRO A 14 -0.51 -3.81 -25.66
N ASN A 15 0.64 -4.44 -25.39
CA ASN A 15 1.08 -5.66 -26.06
C ASN A 15 0.59 -6.93 -25.32
N GLY A 16 0.65 -8.09 -25.98
CA GLY A 16 0.15 -9.36 -25.44
C GLY A 16 0.82 -9.80 -24.13
N PRO A 17 2.16 -9.77 -23.99
CA PRO A 17 2.83 -10.12 -22.75
C PRO A 17 2.42 -9.22 -21.56
N PHE A 18 2.37 -7.91 -21.75
CA PHE A 18 1.95 -6.97 -20.74
C PHE A 18 0.51 -7.22 -20.29
N MET A 19 -0.42 -7.42 -21.22
CA MET A 19 -1.82 -7.69 -20.90
C MET A 19 -2.01 -8.98 -20.11
N ARG A 20 -1.30 -10.07 -20.50
CA ARG A 20 -1.36 -11.33 -19.75
C ARG A 20 -0.86 -11.16 -18.31
N TYR A 21 0.24 -10.43 -18.13
CA TYR A 21 0.76 -10.11 -16.81
C TYR A 21 -0.25 -9.29 -16.01
N MET A 22 -0.80 -8.20 -16.54
CA MET A 22 -1.77 -7.33 -15.86
C MET A 22 -3.05 -8.07 -15.46
N VAL A 23 -3.55 -8.99 -16.28
CA VAL A 23 -4.72 -9.81 -15.92
C VAL A 23 -4.39 -10.78 -14.79
N GLY A 24 -3.26 -11.50 -14.89
CA GLY A 24 -2.80 -12.41 -13.83
C GLY A 24 -2.56 -11.67 -12.50
N GLU A 25 -1.87 -10.52 -12.56
CA GLU A 25 -1.60 -9.65 -11.43
C GLU A 25 -2.89 -9.12 -10.80
N GLY A 26 -3.84 -8.65 -11.61
CA GLY A 26 -5.12 -8.15 -11.13
C GLY A 26 -5.93 -9.22 -10.40
N ILE A 27 -5.97 -10.45 -10.92
CA ILE A 27 -6.63 -11.59 -10.26
C ILE A 27 -5.92 -11.90 -8.93
N SER A 28 -4.59 -12.00 -8.94
CA SER A 28 -3.75 -12.28 -7.76
C SER A 28 -3.89 -11.20 -6.68
N MET A 29 -3.81 -9.93 -7.07
CA MET A 29 -4.00 -8.82 -6.14
C MET A 29 -5.40 -8.77 -5.53
N THR A 30 -6.44 -9.08 -6.31
CA THR A 30 -7.81 -9.17 -5.78
C THR A 30 -7.88 -10.21 -4.67
N GLY A 31 -7.32 -11.41 -4.91
CA GLY A 31 -7.22 -12.45 -3.89
C GLY A 31 -6.45 -12.02 -2.65
N THR A 32 -5.34 -11.33 -2.84
CA THR A 32 -4.51 -10.79 -1.73
C THR A 32 -5.29 -9.78 -0.87
N TRP A 33 -6.04 -8.87 -1.48
CA TRP A 33 -6.93 -7.95 -0.74
C TRP A 33 -8.07 -8.67 -0.04
N MET A 34 -8.62 -9.72 -0.66
CA MET A 34 -9.62 -10.59 -0.02
C MET A 34 -9.04 -11.26 1.22
N GLN A 35 -7.87 -11.89 1.11
CA GLN A 35 -7.19 -12.53 2.24
C GLN A 35 -6.87 -11.53 3.34
N GLY A 36 -6.41 -10.32 3.00
CA GLY A 36 -6.11 -9.27 3.98
C GLY A 36 -7.32 -8.88 4.83
N MET A 37 -8.49 -8.70 4.20
CA MET A 37 -9.75 -8.45 4.91
C MET A 37 -10.14 -9.63 5.80
N ALA A 38 -10.12 -10.86 5.26
CA ALA A 38 -10.47 -12.08 5.98
C ALA A 38 -9.52 -12.31 7.18
N LEU A 39 -8.22 -12.05 7.02
CA LEU A 39 -7.23 -12.15 8.08
C LEU A 39 -7.56 -11.20 9.23
N GLY A 40 -7.85 -9.93 8.94
CA GLY A 40 -8.25 -8.95 9.94
C GLY A 40 -9.51 -9.37 10.71
N TRP A 41 -10.52 -9.89 10.01
CA TRP A 41 -11.75 -10.40 10.61
C TRP A 41 -11.51 -11.63 11.49
N VAL A 42 -10.82 -12.63 10.96
CA VAL A 42 -10.52 -13.89 11.67
C VAL A 42 -9.64 -13.65 12.90
N MET A 43 -8.71 -12.69 12.84
CA MET A 43 -7.88 -12.34 13.99
C MET A 43 -8.74 -11.93 15.18
N THR A 44 -9.77 -11.09 14.99
CA THR A 44 -10.68 -10.70 16.09
C THR A 44 -11.45 -11.90 16.65
N GLU A 45 -11.80 -12.88 15.80
CA GLU A 45 -12.49 -14.11 16.23
C GLU A 45 -11.58 -15.01 17.06
N VAL A 46 -10.37 -15.24 16.59
CA VAL A 46 -9.41 -16.12 17.23
C VAL A 46 -8.93 -15.52 18.55
N VAL A 47 -8.66 -14.22 18.60
CA VAL A 47 -8.31 -13.50 19.84
C VAL A 47 -9.43 -13.64 20.89
N ALA A 48 -10.70 -13.51 20.46
CA ALA A 48 -11.83 -13.70 21.36
C ALA A 48 -11.96 -15.14 21.86
N ARG A 49 -11.77 -16.13 20.99
CA ARG A 49 -11.82 -17.56 21.31
C ARG A 49 -10.65 -17.98 22.23
N ASP A 50 -9.44 -17.46 21.98
CA ASP A 50 -8.24 -17.78 22.76
C ASP A 50 -8.22 -17.05 24.13
N GLY A 51 -9.23 -16.22 24.45
CA GLY A 51 -9.34 -15.49 25.72
C GLY A 51 -8.36 -14.31 25.87
N LEU A 52 -7.87 -13.78 24.74
CA LEU A 52 -6.82 -12.75 24.67
C LEU A 52 -7.36 -11.35 24.37
N GLN A 53 -8.66 -11.08 24.66
CA GLN A 53 -9.32 -9.81 24.32
C GLN A 53 -8.63 -8.58 24.95
N SER A 54 -7.96 -8.74 26.11
CA SER A 54 -7.18 -7.65 26.72
C SER A 54 -6.00 -7.17 25.88
N TYR A 55 -5.61 -7.93 24.84
CA TYR A 55 -4.51 -7.65 23.93
C TYR A 55 -4.98 -7.62 22.47
N GLU A 56 -6.29 -7.39 22.23
CA GLU A 56 -6.88 -7.47 20.89
C GLU A 56 -6.21 -6.53 19.91
N GLY A 57 -5.96 -5.28 20.32
CA GLY A 57 -5.31 -4.28 19.49
C GLY A 57 -3.87 -4.64 19.15
N LEU A 58 -3.11 -5.07 20.15
CA LEU A 58 -1.72 -5.50 19.98
C LEU A 58 -1.63 -6.71 19.06
N LEU A 59 -2.49 -7.70 19.25
CA LEU A 59 -2.53 -8.94 18.45
C LEU A 59 -3.01 -8.68 17.03
N GLN A 60 -3.97 -7.77 16.84
CA GLN A 60 -4.42 -7.34 15.51
C GLN A 60 -3.29 -6.66 14.72
N ALA A 61 -2.40 -5.94 15.39
CA ALA A 61 -1.25 -5.27 14.81
C ALA A 61 -0.04 -6.18 14.60
N ALA A 62 0.10 -7.24 15.39
CA ALA A 62 1.27 -8.12 15.41
C ALA A 62 1.64 -8.72 14.03
N PRO A 63 0.69 -9.17 13.18
CA PRO A 63 1.01 -9.64 11.83
C PRO A 63 1.68 -8.56 10.96
N HIS A 64 1.23 -7.30 11.08
CA HIS A 64 1.81 -6.18 10.33
C HIS A 64 3.23 -5.87 10.80
N LEU A 65 3.49 -5.94 12.12
CA LEU A 65 4.83 -5.79 12.66
C LEU A 65 5.73 -6.94 12.20
N ALA A 66 5.27 -8.19 12.32
CA ALA A 66 6.03 -9.37 11.97
C ALA A 66 6.44 -9.37 10.49
N SER A 67 5.48 -9.14 9.58
CA SER A 67 5.76 -9.07 8.14
C SER A 67 6.63 -7.87 7.78
N GLY A 68 6.36 -6.71 8.34
CA GLY A 68 7.07 -5.47 8.03
C GLY A 68 8.52 -5.48 8.51
N VAL A 69 8.80 -5.96 9.72
CA VAL A 69 10.18 -6.08 10.24
C VAL A 69 10.98 -7.06 9.40
N VAL A 70 10.43 -8.24 9.10
CA VAL A 70 11.08 -9.22 8.23
C VAL A 70 11.35 -8.65 6.85
N MET A 71 10.37 -7.98 6.25
CA MET A 71 10.51 -7.31 4.97
C MET A 71 11.63 -6.26 5.00
N LEU A 72 11.71 -5.40 6.00
CA LEU A 72 12.76 -4.38 6.13
C LEU A 72 14.15 -5.00 6.26
N LEU A 73 14.29 -6.07 7.04
CA LEU A 73 15.56 -6.76 7.22
C LEU A 73 16.08 -7.42 5.94
N LEU A 74 15.17 -8.00 5.14
CA LEU A 74 15.51 -8.76 3.94
C LEU A 74 15.41 -7.94 2.64
N PHE A 75 14.89 -6.71 2.67
CA PHE A 75 14.64 -5.90 1.47
C PHE A 75 15.87 -5.73 0.57
N ARG A 76 17.05 -5.52 1.16
CA ARG A 76 18.31 -5.41 0.40
C ARG A 76 18.67 -6.71 -0.29
N LEU A 77 18.45 -7.85 0.37
CA LEU A 77 18.70 -9.18 -0.22
C LEU A 77 17.72 -9.45 -1.36
N GLY A 78 16.45 -9.11 -1.20
CA GLY A 78 15.45 -9.24 -2.24
C GLY A 78 15.77 -8.38 -3.47
N GLY A 79 16.17 -7.13 -3.29
CA GLY A 79 16.64 -6.26 -4.37
C GLY A 79 17.83 -6.84 -5.13
N ALA A 80 18.87 -7.26 -4.40
CA ALA A 80 20.05 -7.89 -5.01
C ALA A 80 19.72 -9.21 -5.74
N CYS A 81 18.75 -9.98 -5.22
CA CYS A 81 18.26 -11.18 -5.88
C CYS A 81 17.53 -10.85 -7.20
N ALA A 82 16.65 -9.84 -7.18
CA ALA A 82 15.90 -9.39 -8.35
C ALA A 82 16.81 -8.83 -9.46
N ASP A 83 17.95 -8.24 -9.10
CA ASP A 83 18.93 -7.75 -10.08
C ASP A 83 19.71 -8.89 -10.76
N ARG A 84 19.99 -9.99 -10.03
CA ARG A 84 20.85 -11.10 -10.49
C ARG A 84 20.13 -12.27 -11.12
N HIS A 85 18.83 -12.43 -10.87
CA HIS A 85 18.06 -13.59 -11.29
C HIS A 85 16.89 -13.21 -12.18
N ASP A 86 16.35 -14.20 -12.89
CA ASP A 86 15.14 -14.03 -13.69
C ASP A 86 13.94 -13.68 -12.77
N LYS A 87 13.43 -12.48 -12.88
CA LYS A 87 12.36 -11.93 -12.05
C LYS A 87 11.09 -12.79 -12.07
N ARG A 88 10.83 -13.47 -13.21
CA ARG A 88 9.69 -14.38 -13.32
C ARG A 88 9.83 -15.58 -12.40
N LEU A 89 11.03 -16.15 -12.30
CA LEU A 89 11.29 -17.29 -11.41
C LEU A 89 11.19 -16.87 -9.94
N ILE A 90 11.69 -15.68 -9.60
CA ILE A 90 11.52 -15.12 -8.25
C ILE A 90 10.03 -14.98 -7.92
N LEU A 91 9.26 -14.33 -8.81
CA LEU A 91 7.82 -14.16 -8.61
C LEU A 91 7.11 -15.51 -8.51
N GLN A 92 7.42 -16.48 -9.38
CA GLN A 92 6.83 -17.83 -9.30
C GLN A 92 7.15 -18.52 -7.97
N ALA A 93 8.38 -18.45 -7.49
CA ALA A 93 8.77 -19.02 -6.19
C ALA A 93 7.99 -18.35 -5.03
N CYS A 94 7.83 -17.02 -5.08
CA CYS A 94 7.02 -16.29 -4.11
C CYS A 94 5.54 -16.75 -4.16
N GLN A 95 4.97 -16.90 -5.36
CA GLN A 95 3.58 -17.38 -5.51
C GLN A 95 3.39 -18.80 -4.96
N VAL A 96 4.33 -19.72 -5.21
CA VAL A 96 4.27 -21.08 -4.64
C VAL A 96 4.26 -21.03 -3.11
N ALA A 97 5.15 -20.23 -2.50
CA ALA A 97 5.16 -20.06 -1.05
C ALA A 97 3.85 -19.48 -0.52
N GLN A 98 3.31 -18.45 -1.18
CA GLN A 98 2.05 -17.80 -0.79
C GLN A 98 0.84 -18.74 -0.95
N ILE A 99 0.79 -19.58 -1.98
CA ILE A 99 -0.21 -20.64 -2.12
C ILE A 99 -0.15 -21.57 -0.91
N GLY A 100 1.06 -22.05 -0.55
CA GLY A 100 1.26 -22.92 0.62
C GLY A 100 0.73 -22.28 1.90
N PHE A 101 1.06 -21.01 2.16
CA PHE A 101 0.57 -20.29 3.34
C PHE A 101 -0.94 -20.08 3.33
N ALA A 102 -1.51 -19.68 2.19
CA ALA A 102 -2.95 -19.48 2.07
C ALA A 102 -3.72 -20.79 2.32
N LEU A 103 -3.28 -21.90 1.72
CA LEU A 103 -3.88 -23.21 1.93
C LEU A 103 -3.73 -23.67 3.39
N ALA A 104 -2.54 -23.49 4.00
CA ALA A 104 -2.31 -23.88 5.39
C ALA A 104 -3.25 -23.13 6.35
N ILE A 105 -3.36 -21.80 6.22
CA ILE A 105 -4.27 -21.01 7.05
C ILE A 105 -5.73 -21.37 6.77
N GLY A 106 -6.13 -21.52 5.50
CA GLY A 106 -7.49 -21.95 5.14
C GLY A 106 -7.86 -23.29 5.77
N GLN A 107 -6.94 -24.28 5.76
CA GLN A 107 -7.15 -25.58 6.41
C GLN A 107 -7.25 -25.45 7.94
N LEU A 108 -6.40 -24.65 8.57
CA LEU A 108 -6.48 -24.42 10.02
C LEU A 108 -7.81 -23.79 10.42
N ILE A 109 -8.35 -22.86 9.61
CA ILE A 109 -9.68 -22.27 9.82
C ILE A 109 -10.76 -23.36 9.70
N ALA A 110 -10.77 -24.10 8.59
CA ALA A 110 -11.78 -25.12 8.29
C ALA A 110 -11.87 -26.21 9.37
N HIS A 111 -10.73 -26.55 10.02
CA HIS A 111 -10.68 -27.55 11.09
C HIS A 111 -10.83 -26.94 12.51
N GLY A 112 -11.05 -25.62 12.63
CA GLY A 112 -11.14 -24.96 13.93
C GLY A 112 -9.85 -24.96 14.75
N ALA A 113 -8.71 -25.27 14.12
CA ALA A 113 -7.40 -25.41 14.75
C ALA A 113 -6.53 -24.13 14.65
N LEU A 114 -7.09 -23.05 14.10
CA LEU A 114 -6.37 -21.79 13.97
C LEU A 114 -6.21 -21.13 15.35
N HIS A 115 -5.00 -20.70 15.68
CA HIS A 115 -4.66 -19.87 16.84
C HIS A 115 -3.97 -18.58 16.40
N THR A 116 -3.99 -17.58 17.28
CA THR A 116 -3.41 -16.24 17.04
C THR A 116 -1.96 -16.32 16.53
N TRP A 117 -1.12 -17.17 17.12
CA TRP A 117 0.28 -17.30 16.71
C TRP A 117 0.48 -17.82 15.28
N HIS A 118 -0.44 -18.64 14.74
CA HIS A 118 -0.37 -19.10 13.34
C HIS A 118 -0.46 -17.93 12.37
N LEU A 119 -1.34 -16.95 12.64
CA LEU A 119 -1.49 -15.76 11.81
C LEU A 119 -0.25 -14.86 11.85
N ILE A 120 0.37 -14.72 13.02
CA ILE A 120 1.61 -13.94 13.19
C ILE A 120 2.77 -14.64 12.47
N ALA A 121 2.91 -15.96 12.62
CA ALA A 121 3.94 -16.75 11.94
C ALA A 121 3.78 -16.71 10.42
N ALA A 122 2.54 -16.89 9.91
CA ALA A 122 2.25 -16.78 8.48
C ALA A 122 2.58 -15.39 7.94
N ALA A 123 2.26 -14.33 8.68
CA ALA A 123 2.60 -12.96 8.29
C ALA A 123 4.12 -12.73 8.23
N ALA A 124 4.90 -13.26 9.18
CA ALA A 124 6.35 -13.20 9.12
C ALA A 124 6.91 -13.90 7.86
N LEU A 125 6.39 -15.08 7.53
CA LEU A 125 6.77 -15.82 6.31
C LEU A 125 6.35 -15.09 5.03
N LEU A 126 5.16 -14.45 5.03
CA LEU A 126 4.74 -13.57 3.94
C LEU A 126 5.66 -12.35 3.82
N GLY A 127 6.19 -11.82 4.93
CA GLY A 127 7.22 -10.78 4.94
C GLY A 127 8.50 -11.19 4.21
N VAL A 128 8.92 -12.45 4.37
CA VAL A 128 10.04 -13.02 3.58
C VAL A 128 9.70 -12.99 2.10
N SER A 129 8.54 -13.54 1.70
CA SER A 129 8.10 -13.56 0.30
C SER A 129 8.04 -12.14 -0.29
N SER A 130 7.41 -11.20 0.40
CA SER A 130 7.25 -9.81 -0.06
C SER A 130 8.60 -9.08 -0.24
N SER A 131 9.63 -9.46 0.53
CA SER A 131 10.97 -8.89 0.39
C SER A 131 11.60 -9.15 -0.98
N PHE A 132 11.28 -10.28 -1.59
CA PHE A 132 11.75 -10.66 -2.93
C PHE A 132 10.76 -10.28 -4.02
N GLU A 133 9.47 -10.40 -3.74
CA GLU A 133 8.39 -10.12 -4.69
C GLU A 133 8.34 -8.65 -5.10
N MET A 134 8.35 -7.72 -4.12
CA MET A 134 8.19 -6.29 -4.41
C MET A 134 9.23 -5.73 -5.38
N PRO A 135 10.56 -5.95 -5.20
CA PRO A 135 11.54 -5.46 -6.16
C PRO A 135 11.44 -6.16 -7.52
N ALA A 136 11.11 -7.46 -7.56
CA ALA A 136 10.93 -8.18 -8.81
C ALA A 136 9.70 -7.71 -9.60
N ALA A 137 8.56 -7.49 -8.94
CA ALA A 137 7.34 -6.97 -9.54
C ALA A 137 7.50 -5.53 -10.04
N ALA A 138 8.17 -4.67 -9.27
CA ALA A 138 8.45 -3.29 -9.70
C ALA A 138 9.34 -3.23 -10.96
N ALA A 139 10.22 -4.22 -11.14
CA ALA A 139 11.14 -4.27 -12.27
C ALA A 139 10.54 -4.93 -13.52
N ILE A 140 9.57 -5.85 -13.38
CA ILE A 140 9.04 -6.61 -14.52
C ILE A 140 8.16 -5.75 -15.43
N VAL A 141 7.34 -4.84 -14.88
CA VAL A 141 6.41 -4.01 -15.66
C VAL A 141 7.11 -3.17 -16.74
N PRO A 142 8.17 -2.40 -16.40
CA PRO A 142 8.93 -1.67 -17.43
C PRO A 142 9.59 -2.57 -18.49
N GLU A 143 9.92 -3.81 -18.12
CA GLU A 143 10.57 -4.75 -19.04
C GLU A 143 9.61 -5.35 -20.07
N LEU A 144 8.31 -5.33 -19.83
CA LEU A 144 7.29 -5.90 -20.73
C LEU A 144 6.88 -4.98 -21.86
N VAL A 145 7.31 -3.71 -21.84
CA VAL A 145 6.87 -2.70 -22.82
C VAL A 145 8.08 -1.94 -23.40
N ALA A 146 7.87 -1.28 -24.54
CA ALA A 146 8.87 -0.38 -25.11
C ALA A 146 9.07 0.85 -24.20
N LYS A 147 10.26 1.46 -24.22
CA LYS A 147 10.65 2.59 -23.35
C LYS A 147 9.64 3.74 -23.38
N GLU A 148 9.08 4.03 -24.55
CA GLU A 148 8.10 5.10 -24.77
C GLU A 148 6.75 4.83 -24.07
N ASN A 149 6.46 3.57 -23.77
CA ASN A 149 5.21 3.13 -23.17
C ASN A 149 5.32 2.84 -21.65
N VAL A 150 6.51 2.93 -21.05
CA VAL A 150 6.74 2.62 -19.62
C VAL A 150 5.83 3.44 -18.70
N ALA A 151 5.69 4.75 -18.95
CA ALA A 151 4.83 5.60 -18.15
C ALA A 151 3.34 5.16 -18.23
N LYS A 152 2.87 4.76 -19.41
CA LYS A 152 1.51 4.24 -19.60
C LYS A 152 1.33 2.90 -18.89
N ALA A 153 2.32 2.00 -18.98
CA ALA A 153 2.29 0.71 -18.32
C ALA A 153 2.21 0.84 -16.80
N ILE A 154 3.01 1.72 -16.20
CA ILE A 154 2.95 2.03 -14.77
C ILE A 154 1.58 2.61 -14.38
N SER A 155 0.99 3.46 -15.23
CA SER A 155 -0.34 4.01 -14.98
C SER A 155 -1.42 2.94 -14.96
N VAL A 156 -1.36 1.97 -15.89
CA VAL A 156 -2.28 0.81 -15.92
C VAL A 156 -2.10 -0.06 -14.67
N ASP A 157 -0.85 -0.37 -14.30
CA ASP A 157 -0.51 -1.12 -13.08
C ASP A 157 -1.13 -0.47 -11.84
N ARG A 158 -1.00 0.84 -11.68
CA ARG A 158 -1.61 1.58 -10.58
C ARG A 158 -3.14 1.57 -10.61
N ALA A 159 -3.73 1.64 -11.80
CA ALA A 159 -5.19 1.53 -11.95
C ALA A 159 -5.69 0.14 -11.53
N VAL A 160 -4.99 -0.93 -11.92
CA VAL A 160 -5.28 -2.30 -11.49
C VAL A 160 -5.16 -2.42 -9.98
N PHE A 161 -4.08 -1.92 -9.37
CA PHE A 161 -3.91 -1.90 -7.92
C PHE A 161 -5.08 -1.25 -7.19
N HIS A 162 -5.54 -0.08 -7.64
CA HIS A 162 -6.67 0.62 -7.00
C HIS A 162 -8.00 -0.10 -7.22
N ALA A 163 -8.22 -0.68 -8.41
CA ALA A 163 -9.43 -1.45 -8.71
C ALA A 163 -9.53 -2.72 -7.84
N THR A 164 -8.41 -3.46 -7.69
CA THR A 164 -8.37 -4.67 -6.87
C THR A 164 -8.56 -4.38 -5.38
N ARG A 165 -8.00 -3.27 -4.89
CA ARG A 165 -8.20 -2.79 -3.52
C ARG A 165 -9.66 -2.41 -3.24
N LEU A 166 -10.39 -1.97 -4.26
CA LEU A 166 -11.82 -1.66 -4.14
C LEU A 166 -12.66 -2.94 -4.08
N VAL A 167 -12.41 -3.87 -4.99
CA VAL A 167 -13.25 -5.08 -5.18
C VAL A 167 -12.92 -6.17 -4.17
N GLY A 168 -11.64 -6.41 -3.88
CA GLY A 168 -11.16 -7.52 -3.07
C GLY A 168 -11.83 -7.61 -1.69
N PRO A 169 -11.77 -6.56 -0.85
CA PRO A 169 -12.37 -6.60 0.48
C PRO A 169 -13.89 -6.77 0.48
N ALA A 170 -14.59 -6.18 -0.49
CA ALA A 170 -16.05 -6.35 -0.63
C ALA A 170 -16.42 -7.81 -0.96
N ALA A 171 -15.68 -8.41 -1.91
CA ALA A 171 -15.83 -9.82 -2.25
C ALA A 171 -15.52 -10.72 -1.04
N ALA A 172 -14.47 -10.39 -0.28
CA ALA A 172 -14.12 -11.13 0.94
C ALA A 172 -15.24 -11.05 1.99
N GLY A 173 -15.79 -9.85 2.24
CA GLY A 173 -16.89 -9.69 3.19
C GLY A 173 -18.07 -10.59 2.87
N TYR A 174 -18.48 -10.61 1.60
CA TYR A 174 -19.54 -11.50 1.13
C TYR A 174 -19.19 -12.99 1.32
N LEU A 175 -17.98 -13.38 0.92
CA LEU A 175 -17.52 -14.78 1.03
C LEU A 175 -17.45 -15.25 2.49
N VAL A 176 -16.81 -14.44 3.34
CA VAL A 176 -16.66 -14.74 4.78
C VAL A 176 -18.03 -14.85 5.44
N GLY A 177 -18.94 -13.91 5.15
CA GLY A 177 -20.29 -13.91 5.73
C GLY A 177 -21.17 -15.06 5.26
N ARG A 178 -20.97 -15.57 4.04
CA ARG A 178 -21.85 -16.59 3.44
C ARG A 178 -21.30 -18.02 3.51
N TYR A 179 -19.98 -18.17 3.36
CA TYR A 179 -19.36 -19.49 3.18
C TYR A 179 -18.29 -19.81 4.22
N GLY A 180 -17.83 -18.82 4.99
CA GLY A 180 -16.73 -18.96 5.94
C GLY A 180 -15.43 -18.31 5.47
N ALA A 181 -14.56 -18.00 6.43
CA ALA A 181 -13.34 -17.26 6.15
C ALA A 181 -12.31 -18.07 5.35
N GLU A 182 -12.32 -19.39 5.48
CA GLU A 182 -11.42 -20.31 4.75
C GLU A 182 -11.51 -20.13 3.23
N TRP A 183 -12.69 -19.79 2.70
CA TRP A 183 -12.90 -19.59 1.27
C TRP A 183 -12.14 -18.39 0.73
N ALA A 184 -11.96 -17.34 1.51
CA ALA A 184 -11.14 -16.20 1.08
C ALA A 184 -9.67 -16.61 0.89
N PHE A 185 -9.15 -17.51 1.72
CA PHE A 185 -7.80 -18.06 1.61
C PHE A 185 -7.66 -19.03 0.45
N TYR A 186 -8.64 -19.94 0.24
CA TYR A 186 -8.63 -20.88 -0.88
C TYR A 186 -8.71 -20.18 -2.24
N LEU A 187 -9.58 -19.18 -2.37
CA LEU A 187 -9.69 -18.40 -3.60
C LEU A 187 -8.45 -17.54 -3.84
N ASN A 188 -7.82 -17.04 -2.78
CA ASN A 188 -6.54 -16.37 -2.95
C ASN A 188 -5.43 -17.34 -3.41
N ALA A 189 -5.37 -18.56 -2.86
CA ALA A 189 -4.45 -19.58 -3.35
C ALA A 189 -4.68 -19.89 -4.84
N ALA A 190 -5.93 -19.98 -5.28
CA ALA A 190 -6.27 -20.15 -6.70
C ALA A 190 -5.89 -18.92 -7.55
N SER A 191 -6.03 -17.70 -7.01
CA SER A 191 -5.67 -16.46 -7.70
C SER A 191 -4.16 -16.37 -7.99
N PHE A 192 -3.32 -16.88 -7.09
CA PHE A 192 -1.87 -16.98 -7.30
C PHE A 192 -1.51 -17.90 -8.47
N VAL A 193 -2.28 -18.98 -8.69
CA VAL A 193 -2.10 -19.85 -9.85
C VAL A 193 -2.33 -19.08 -11.16
N ALA A 194 -3.30 -18.15 -11.21
CA ALA A 194 -3.53 -17.33 -12.39
C ALA A 194 -2.32 -16.46 -12.73
N LEU A 195 -1.67 -15.84 -11.72
CA LEU A 195 -0.44 -15.08 -11.94
C LEU A 195 0.73 -16.00 -12.35
N MET A 196 0.86 -17.19 -11.76
CA MET A 196 1.88 -18.16 -12.16
C MET A 196 1.75 -18.55 -13.64
N ILE A 197 0.52 -18.80 -14.11
CA ILE A 197 0.25 -19.11 -15.52
C ILE A 197 0.65 -17.91 -16.40
N ALA A 198 0.26 -16.69 -16.01
CA ALA A 198 0.66 -15.49 -16.74
C ALA A 198 2.18 -15.38 -16.83
N LEU A 199 2.90 -15.50 -15.72
CA LEU A 199 4.37 -15.45 -15.65
C LEU A 199 5.04 -16.53 -16.51
N ALA A 200 4.49 -17.75 -16.56
CA ALA A 200 5.01 -18.85 -17.39
C ALA A 200 4.94 -18.55 -18.90
N THR A 201 3.99 -17.71 -19.32
CA THR A 201 3.82 -17.32 -20.73
C THR A 201 4.68 -16.14 -21.15
N LEU A 202 5.39 -15.49 -20.22
CA LEU A 202 6.24 -14.34 -20.55
C LEU A 202 7.56 -14.77 -21.19
N PRO A 203 8.13 -13.95 -22.10
CA PRO A 203 9.43 -14.24 -22.69
C PRO A 203 10.54 -14.23 -21.64
N ARG A 204 11.52 -15.12 -21.80
CA ARG A 204 12.73 -15.11 -20.96
C ARG A 204 13.57 -13.89 -21.28
N ARG A 205 13.99 -13.16 -20.27
CA ARG A 205 14.97 -12.09 -20.40
C ARG A 205 16.20 -12.42 -19.56
N PRO A 206 17.41 -12.18 -20.09
CA PRO A 206 18.63 -12.36 -19.32
C PRO A 206 18.65 -11.38 -18.13
N PRO A 207 19.33 -11.72 -17.05
CA PRO A 207 19.61 -10.80 -15.93
C PRO A 207 20.26 -9.51 -16.46
N GLY A 208 20.04 -8.39 -15.74
CA GLY A 208 20.68 -7.12 -16.08
C GLY A 208 22.21 -7.21 -16.04
N THR A 209 22.87 -6.35 -16.82
CA THR A 209 24.35 -6.31 -16.84
C THR A 209 24.89 -5.66 -15.57
N ALA A 210 26.11 -6.02 -15.16
CA ALA A 210 26.80 -5.45 -13.98
C ALA A 210 26.90 -3.91 -14.05
N GLU A 211 26.95 -3.30 -15.24
CA GLU A 211 26.96 -1.86 -15.45
C GLU A 211 25.62 -1.19 -15.11
N GLU A 212 24.50 -1.86 -15.41
CA GLU A 212 23.16 -1.40 -15.01
C GLU A 212 22.95 -1.51 -13.51
N GLU A 213 23.51 -2.55 -12.88
CA GLU A 213 23.55 -2.77 -11.44
C GLU A 213 24.28 -1.63 -10.71
N GLN A 214 25.46 -1.25 -11.24
CA GLN A 214 26.29 -0.21 -10.64
C GLN A 214 25.64 1.19 -10.73
N LYS A 215 24.90 1.49 -11.80
CA LYS A 215 24.11 2.73 -11.95
C LYS A 215 22.92 2.79 -10.98
N ARG A 216 22.33 1.66 -10.62
CA ARG A 216 21.22 1.56 -9.64
C ARG A 216 21.70 1.65 -8.18
N GLN A 217 22.90 1.16 -7.88
CA GLN A 217 23.49 1.18 -6.52
C GLN A 217 23.94 2.55 -6.05
N GLY A 218 23.96 3.59 -6.89
CA GLY A 218 24.26 4.97 -6.54
C GLY A 218 23.34 5.49 -5.44
N GLY A 219 23.81 5.42 -4.22
CA GLY A 219 23.52 6.16 -2.99
C GLY A 219 22.06 6.54 -2.68
N ALA A 220 21.33 5.68 -1.93
CA ALA A 220 20.10 6.09 -1.22
C ALA A 220 20.33 7.37 -0.37
N GLY A 221 21.54 7.61 0.07
CA GLY A 221 21.94 8.83 0.79
C GLY A 221 21.78 10.13 0.01
N GLU A 222 21.91 10.08 -1.33
CA GLU A 222 21.73 11.31 -2.15
C GLU A 222 20.25 11.72 -2.23
N GLY A 223 19.35 10.76 -2.39
CA GLY A 223 17.91 11.02 -2.35
C GLY A 223 17.48 11.63 -1.00
N PHE A 224 17.98 11.06 0.10
CA PHE A 224 17.72 11.59 1.44
C PHE A 224 18.29 12.98 1.64
N ARG A 225 19.52 13.20 1.18
CA ARG A 225 20.17 14.52 1.24
C ARG A 225 19.38 15.57 0.45
N HIS A 226 18.93 15.22 -0.77
CA HIS A 226 18.10 16.10 -1.59
C HIS A 226 16.80 16.48 -0.89
N VAL A 227 16.04 15.48 -0.39
CA VAL A 227 14.79 15.73 0.36
C VAL A 227 15.03 16.61 1.59
N ARG A 228 16.12 16.40 2.31
CA ARG A 228 16.46 17.21 3.49
C ARG A 228 16.80 18.65 3.15
N GLN A 229 17.41 18.91 1.99
CA GLN A 229 17.79 20.24 1.52
C GLN A 229 16.62 21.02 0.92
N ASP A 230 15.69 20.33 0.24
CA ASP A 230 14.48 20.94 -0.33
C ASP A 230 13.32 20.93 0.68
N LYS A 231 13.13 22.08 1.35
CA LYS A 231 12.10 22.22 2.40
C LYS A 231 10.69 21.76 1.98
N PRO A 232 10.17 22.09 0.76
CA PRO A 232 8.88 21.58 0.31
C PRO A 232 8.83 20.06 0.19
N SER A 233 9.86 19.42 -0.37
CA SER A 233 9.95 17.96 -0.47
C SER A 233 10.01 17.32 0.92
N LEU A 234 10.80 17.88 1.84
CA LEU A 234 10.86 17.41 3.22
C LEU A 234 9.50 17.46 3.91
N ALA A 235 8.75 18.55 3.73
CA ALA A 235 7.41 18.68 4.29
C ALA A 235 6.42 17.67 3.69
N MET A 236 6.47 17.43 2.39
CA MET A 236 5.61 16.42 1.75
C MET A 236 5.94 15.02 2.28
N VAL A 237 7.22 14.67 2.42
CA VAL A 237 7.64 13.39 3.02
C VAL A 237 7.22 13.30 4.49
N ALA A 238 7.30 14.40 5.26
CA ALA A 238 6.80 14.44 6.64
C ALA A 238 5.27 14.26 6.71
N LEU A 239 4.50 14.84 5.78
CA LEU A 239 3.06 14.61 5.69
C LEU A 239 2.73 13.15 5.33
N LEU A 240 3.49 12.52 4.42
CA LEU A 240 3.35 11.08 4.13
C LEU A 240 3.60 10.24 5.37
N ALA A 241 4.67 10.53 6.13
CA ALA A 241 4.97 9.86 7.39
C ALA A 241 3.84 10.07 8.42
N THR A 242 3.29 11.28 8.54
CA THR A 242 2.19 11.60 9.44
C THR A 242 0.93 10.80 9.10
N ASN A 243 0.58 10.66 7.81
CA ASN A 243 -0.51 9.77 7.38
C ASN A 243 -0.25 8.32 7.78
N THR A 244 0.99 7.84 7.57
CA THR A 244 1.38 6.47 7.91
C THR A 244 1.29 6.20 9.40
N LEU A 245 1.64 7.18 10.24
CA LEU A 245 1.63 7.02 11.69
C LEU A 245 0.20 7.05 12.29
N PHE A 246 -0.67 7.92 11.80
CA PHE A 246 -1.94 8.22 12.48
C PHE A 246 -3.19 7.81 11.70
N VAL A 247 -3.12 7.57 10.40
CA VAL A 247 -4.31 7.28 9.59
C VAL A 247 -4.31 5.85 9.03
N PHE A 248 -3.22 5.39 8.46
CA PHE A 248 -3.18 4.03 7.90
C PHE A 248 -3.48 2.92 8.90
N PRO A 249 -2.97 2.95 10.16
CA PRO A 249 -3.30 1.93 11.15
C PRO A 249 -4.79 1.88 11.51
N VAL A 250 -5.52 3.00 11.37
CA VAL A 250 -6.97 3.03 11.58
C VAL A 250 -7.67 2.09 10.59
N ILE A 251 -7.23 2.05 9.34
CA ILE A 251 -7.86 1.22 8.31
C ILE A 251 -7.42 -0.26 8.44
N ILE A 252 -6.15 -0.51 8.74
CA ILE A 252 -5.61 -1.89 8.69
C ILE A 252 -5.68 -2.63 10.03
N VAL A 253 -5.64 -1.91 11.16
CA VAL A 253 -5.64 -2.49 12.52
C VAL A 253 -6.97 -2.23 13.22
N LEU A 254 -7.40 -0.96 13.26
CA LEU A 254 -8.55 -0.57 14.07
C LEU A 254 -9.89 -0.88 13.43
N LEU A 255 -9.98 -0.86 12.10
CA LEU A 255 -11.26 -1.06 11.41
C LEU A 255 -11.89 -2.44 11.67
N PRO A 256 -11.16 -3.58 11.69
CA PRO A 256 -11.73 -4.86 12.09
C PRO A 256 -12.26 -4.86 13.52
N ILE A 257 -11.50 -4.31 14.47
CA ILE A 257 -11.90 -4.18 15.88
C ILE A 257 -13.15 -3.30 15.99
N TYR A 258 -13.11 -2.12 15.36
CA TYR A 258 -14.21 -1.16 15.33
C TYR A 258 -15.51 -1.77 14.76
N ALA A 259 -15.39 -2.45 13.61
CA ALA A 259 -16.54 -3.09 12.97
C ALA A 259 -17.18 -4.14 13.90
N ARG A 260 -16.36 -4.99 14.51
CA ARG A 260 -16.85 -6.09 15.34
C ARG A 260 -17.28 -5.65 16.74
N SER A 261 -16.47 -4.87 17.44
CA SER A 261 -16.67 -4.54 18.85
C SER A 261 -17.62 -3.38 19.06
N ASP A 262 -17.48 -2.29 18.29
CA ASP A 262 -18.29 -1.08 18.47
C ASP A 262 -19.57 -1.09 17.62
N LEU A 263 -19.44 -1.43 16.30
CA LEU A 263 -20.61 -1.43 15.41
C LEU A 263 -21.41 -2.72 15.44
N LYS A 264 -20.90 -3.80 16.05
CA LYS A 264 -21.50 -5.15 16.00
C LYS A 264 -21.79 -5.61 14.58
N ALA A 265 -20.94 -5.19 13.63
CA ALA A 265 -21.09 -5.45 12.22
C ALA A 265 -20.80 -6.92 11.88
N THR A 266 -21.41 -7.41 10.80
CA THR A 266 -21.08 -8.68 10.19
C THR A 266 -19.83 -8.56 9.30
N ALA A 267 -19.26 -9.69 8.87
CA ALA A 267 -18.15 -9.70 7.91
C ALA A 267 -18.51 -9.01 6.58
N GLU A 268 -19.75 -9.20 6.10
CA GLU A 268 -20.26 -8.50 4.91
C GLU A 268 -20.25 -6.98 5.10
N GLN A 269 -20.72 -6.52 6.25
CA GLN A 269 -20.75 -5.09 6.58
C GLN A 269 -19.35 -4.50 6.73
N MET A 270 -18.38 -5.25 7.27
CA MET A 270 -16.97 -4.85 7.28
C MET A 270 -16.42 -4.74 5.85
N GLY A 271 -16.73 -5.68 4.98
CA GLY A 271 -16.38 -5.60 3.55
C GLY A 271 -16.94 -4.34 2.88
N LEU A 272 -18.18 -3.96 3.20
CA LEU A 272 -18.79 -2.69 2.73
C LEU A 272 -18.08 -1.45 3.28
N LEU A 273 -17.65 -1.45 4.54
CA LEU A 273 -16.86 -0.35 5.10
C LEU A 273 -15.51 -0.19 4.38
N MET A 274 -14.84 -1.31 4.06
CA MET A 274 -13.61 -1.27 3.27
C MET A 274 -13.86 -0.81 1.83
N LEU A 275 -14.98 -1.20 1.22
CA LEU A 275 -15.43 -0.70 -0.08
C LEU A 275 -15.61 0.84 -0.05
N CYS A 276 -16.25 1.38 0.98
CA CYS A 276 -16.38 2.83 1.18
C CYS A 276 -15.01 3.52 1.22
N SER A 277 -14.03 2.97 1.95
CA SER A 277 -12.65 3.47 1.95
C SER A 277 -12.02 3.39 0.55
N GLY A 278 -12.25 2.30 -0.18
CA GLY A 278 -11.78 2.14 -1.56
C GLY A 278 -12.36 3.19 -2.51
N LEU A 279 -13.67 3.41 -2.47
CA LEU A 279 -14.36 4.44 -3.26
C LEU A 279 -13.82 5.84 -2.98
N GLY A 280 -13.61 6.17 -1.70
CA GLY A 280 -13.00 7.43 -1.31
C GLY A 280 -11.58 7.59 -1.87
N SER A 281 -10.76 6.52 -1.84
CA SER A 281 -9.40 6.53 -2.39
C SER A 281 -9.39 6.78 -3.90
N VAL A 282 -10.25 6.13 -4.66
CA VAL A 282 -10.39 6.34 -6.11
C VAL A 282 -10.84 7.78 -6.39
N SER A 283 -11.86 8.26 -5.68
CA SER A 283 -12.38 9.63 -5.85
C SER A 283 -11.31 10.69 -5.57
N GLY A 284 -10.53 10.54 -4.49
CA GLY A 284 -9.43 11.43 -4.16
C GLY A 284 -8.31 11.42 -5.22
N SER A 285 -7.99 10.25 -5.77
CA SER A 285 -7.00 10.13 -6.85
C SER A 285 -7.48 10.79 -8.15
N LEU A 286 -8.74 10.64 -8.52
CA LEU A 286 -9.34 11.29 -9.69
C LEU A 286 -9.38 12.82 -9.54
N LEU A 287 -9.66 13.30 -8.32
CA LEU A 287 -9.65 14.74 -8.02
C LEU A 287 -8.31 15.40 -8.34
N ILE A 288 -7.20 14.71 -8.05
CA ILE A 288 -5.86 15.22 -8.33
C ILE A 288 -5.64 15.43 -9.83
N MET A 289 -6.14 14.51 -10.68
CA MET A 289 -5.96 14.60 -12.14
C MET A 289 -6.64 15.85 -12.73
N ALA A 290 -7.73 16.32 -12.11
CA ALA A 290 -8.47 17.50 -12.53
C ALA A 290 -7.97 18.80 -11.86
N LEU A 291 -6.99 18.70 -10.94
CA LEU A 291 -6.60 19.81 -10.08
C LEU A 291 -5.59 20.76 -10.77
N ARG A 292 -5.93 22.04 -10.80
CA ARG A 292 -5.00 23.08 -11.27
C ARG A 292 -3.85 23.28 -10.28
N PRO A 293 -2.60 23.53 -10.73
CA PRO A 293 -1.44 23.73 -9.85
C PRO A 293 -1.66 24.79 -8.75
N ALA A 294 -2.33 25.89 -9.07
CA ALA A 294 -2.65 26.96 -8.12
C ALA A 294 -3.53 26.51 -6.93
N LEU A 295 -4.30 25.42 -7.08
CA LEU A 295 -5.20 24.88 -6.04
C LEU A 295 -4.54 23.77 -5.19
N ARG A 296 -3.32 23.36 -5.49
CA ARG A 296 -2.64 22.23 -4.80
C ARG A 296 -2.54 22.46 -3.29
N ARG A 297 -2.15 23.67 -2.87
CA ARG A 297 -2.07 24.01 -1.44
C ARG A 297 -3.43 23.88 -0.75
N LEU A 298 -4.48 24.43 -1.38
CA LEU A 298 -5.84 24.34 -0.86
C LEU A 298 -6.28 22.87 -0.76
N ALA A 299 -6.00 22.06 -1.79
CA ALA A 299 -6.36 20.64 -1.80
C ALA A 299 -5.62 19.83 -0.70
N ILE A 300 -4.34 20.13 -0.42
CA ILE A 300 -3.62 19.53 0.71
C ILE A 300 -4.30 19.89 2.04
N LEU A 301 -4.58 21.17 2.26
CA LEU A 301 -5.24 21.63 3.49
C LEU A 301 -6.65 21.03 3.63
N THR A 302 -7.44 21.03 2.57
CA THR A 302 -8.76 20.40 2.55
C THR A 302 -8.67 18.90 2.82
N GLY A 303 -7.70 18.21 2.22
CA GLY A 303 -7.45 16.78 2.47
C GLY A 303 -7.13 16.51 3.93
N MET A 304 -6.32 17.36 4.57
CA MET A 304 -6.02 17.25 6.00
C MET A 304 -7.26 17.47 6.87
N VAL A 305 -8.05 18.52 6.57
CA VAL A 305 -9.29 18.81 7.31
C VAL A 305 -10.30 17.67 7.15
N LEU A 306 -10.46 17.13 5.94
CA LEU A 306 -11.31 15.97 5.69
C LEU A 306 -10.84 14.75 6.47
N ALA A 307 -9.54 14.46 6.51
CA ALA A 307 -9.00 13.32 7.25
C ALA A 307 -9.21 13.48 8.77
N CYS A 308 -8.90 14.66 9.34
CA CYS A 308 -9.14 14.97 10.76
C CYS A 308 -10.64 14.88 11.11
N GLY A 309 -11.48 15.55 10.33
CA GLY A 309 -12.93 15.54 10.52
C GLY A 309 -13.53 14.15 10.42
N ALA A 310 -13.00 13.33 9.50
CA ALA A 310 -13.43 11.94 9.33
C ALA A 310 -13.03 11.06 10.52
N LEU A 311 -11.84 11.22 11.09
CA LEU A 311 -11.42 10.50 12.31
C LEU A 311 -12.30 10.87 13.49
N VAL A 312 -12.60 12.16 13.67
CA VAL A 312 -13.55 12.63 14.71
C VAL A 312 -14.94 12.07 14.42
N SER A 313 -15.43 12.16 13.19
CA SER A 313 -16.73 11.63 12.77
C SER A 313 -16.83 10.12 13.01
N LEU A 314 -15.78 9.36 12.69
CA LEU A 314 -15.72 7.91 12.92
C LEU A 314 -15.77 7.58 14.42
N SER A 315 -15.11 8.39 15.28
CA SER A 315 -15.16 8.22 16.73
C SER A 315 -16.55 8.43 17.34
N LEU A 316 -17.41 9.16 16.64
CA LEU A 316 -18.78 9.48 17.08
C LEU A 316 -19.82 8.60 16.38
N ALA A 317 -19.45 7.87 15.34
CA ALA A 317 -20.40 7.11 14.54
C ALA A 317 -21.00 5.94 15.34
N THR A 318 -22.33 5.87 15.32
CA THR A 318 -23.11 4.84 16.02
C THR A 318 -23.74 3.81 15.07
N GLY A 319 -23.52 3.96 13.77
CA GLY A 319 -24.10 3.08 12.76
C GLY A 319 -23.26 2.96 11.49
N LEU A 320 -23.54 1.91 10.73
CA LEU A 320 -22.77 1.50 9.56
C LEU A 320 -22.69 2.59 8.49
N VAL A 321 -23.81 3.25 8.20
CA VAL A 321 -23.88 4.29 7.14
C VAL A 321 -23.01 5.48 7.52
N TRP A 322 -23.10 5.94 8.76
CA TRP A 322 -22.27 7.05 9.24
C TRP A 322 -20.78 6.69 9.21
N ALA A 323 -20.42 5.51 9.70
CA ALA A 323 -19.04 5.01 9.64
C ALA A 323 -18.54 4.91 8.18
N GLY A 324 -19.37 4.40 7.26
CA GLY A 324 -19.06 4.31 5.84
C GLY A 324 -18.78 5.68 5.21
N LEU A 325 -19.64 6.67 5.47
CA LEU A 325 -19.45 8.05 4.98
C LEU A 325 -18.17 8.69 5.56
N SER A 326 -17.88 8.42 6.84
CA SER A 326 -16.64 8.87 7.47
C SER A 326 -15.41 8.24 6.80
N LEU A 327 -15.45 6.95 6.46
CA LEU A 327 -14.37 6.26 5.76
C LEU A 327 -14.19 6.75 4.32
N VAL A 328 -15.26 7.07 3.60
CA VAL A 328 -15.17 7.73 2.28
C VAL A 328 -14.43 9.06 2.42
N SER A 329 -14.86 9.92 3.36
CA SER A 329 -14.25 11.23 3.60
C SER A 329 -12.76 11.11 3.99
N LEU A 330 -12.44 10.17 4.91
CA LEU A 330 -11.07 9.88 5.31
C LEU A 330 -10.21 9.50 4.09
N ALA A 331 -10.70 8.59 3.28
CA ALA A 331 -9.96 8.07 2.14
C ALA A 331 -9.80 9.10 1.02
N VAL A 332 -10.80 9.96 0.76
CA VAL A 332 -10.67 11.11 -0.16
C VAL A 332 -9.55 12.02 0.31
N GLY A 333 -9.57 12.44 1.59
CA GLY A 333 -8.57 13.34 2.16
C GLY A 333 -7.15 12.78 2.07
N VAL A 334 -6.98 11.53 2.51
CA VAL A 334 -5.69 10.83 2.50
C VAL A 334 -5.15 10.62 1.09
N SER A 335 -5.98 10.12 0.15
CA SER A 335 -5.54 9.87 -1.23
C SER A 335 -5.14 11.14 -1.94
N THR A 336 -5.91 12.23 -1.76
CA THR A 336 -5.56 13.54 -2.31
C THR A 336 -4.22 14.02 -1.77
N LEU A 337 -4.00 13.93 -0.46
CA LEU A 337 -2.75 14.37 0.15
C LEU A 337 -1.57 13.50 -0.29
N VAL A 338 -1.70 12.18 -0.23
CA VAL A 338 -0.63 11.23 -0.61
C VAL A 338 -0.26 11.40 -2.09
N GLY A 339 -1.25 11.53 -2.96
CA GLY A 339 -1.02 11.73 -4.40
C GLY A 339 -0.33 13.05 -4.69
N LEU A 340 -0.80 14.17 -4.11
CA LEU A 340 -0.17 15.47 -4.28
C LEU A 340 1.25 15.52 -3.68
N ALA A 341 1.45 14.95 -2.50
CA ALA A 341 2.77 14.89 -1.88
C ALA A 341 3.78 14.15 -2.77
N ASN A 342 3.40 12.98 -3.31
CA ASN A 342 4.25 12.24 -4.25
C ASN A 342 4.51 13.03 -5.54
N THR A 343 3.50 13.70 -6.10
CA THR A 343 3.65 14.52 -7.31
C THR A 343 4.62 15.66 -7.08
N ILE A 344 4.45 16.43 -6.00
CA ILE A 344 5.31 17.58 -5.67
C ILE A 344 6.74 17.12 -5.45
N VAL A 345 6.96 16.06 -4.71
CA VAL A 345 8.29 15.49 -4.44
C VAL A 345 8.99 15.07 -5.75
N GLN A 346 8.26 14.46 -6.68
CA GLN A 346 8.83 14.03 -7.97
C GLN A 346 9.10 15.20 -8.93
N GLU A 347 8.20 16.19 -9.00
CA GLU A 347 8.36 17.38 -9.85
C GLU A 347 9.58 18.22 -9.42
N ARG A 348 9.82 18.31 -8.11
CA ARG A 348 10.95 19.07 -7.55
C ARG A 348 12.29 18.33 -7.58
N SER A 349 12.26 17.05 -7.94
CA SER A 349 13.48 16.22 -7.97
C SER A 349 14.09 16.19 -9.38
N PRO A 350 15.44 16.40 -9.51
CA PRO A 350 16.14 16.16 -10.77
C PRO A 350 15.85 14.77 -11.31
N ALA A 351 15.84 14.64 -12.63
CA ALA A 351 15.47 13.37 -13.32
C ALA A 351 16.31 12.18 -12.81
N GLU A 352 17.61 12.41 -12.54
CA GLU A 352 18.57 11.39 -12.07
C GLU A 352 18.27 10.93 -10.64
N LEU A 353 17.63 11.79 -9.82
CA LEU A 353 17.36 11.53 -8.40
C LEU A 353 15.92 11.08 -8.15
N ARG A 354 14.99 11.16 -9.11
CA ARG A 354 13.57 10.83 -8.93
C ARG A 354 13.34 9.45 -8.31
N GLY A 355 14.05 8.42 -8.79
CA GLY A 355 13.94 7.08 -8.24
C GLY A 355 14.40 6.98 -6.79
N ARG A 356 15.50 7.66 -6.44
CA ARG A 356 16.07 7.69 -5.08
C ARG A 356 15.17 8.46 -4.11
N VAL A 357 14.59 9.56 -4.56
CA VAL A 357 13.65 10.36 -3.78
C VAL A 357 12.32 9.63 -3.58
N SER A 358 11.83 8.91 -4.61
CA SER A 358 10.66 8.03 -4.47
C SER A 358 10.89 6.90 -3.47
N ALA A 359 12.12 6.36 -3.39
CA ALA A 359 12.47 5.37 -2.38
C ALA A 359 12.42 5.95 -0.95
N VAL A 360 12.84 7.21 -0.75
CA VAL A 360 12.71 7.91 0.55
C VAL A 360 11.23 8.11 0.91
N ALA A 361 10.39 8.53 -0.03
CA ALA A 361 8.96 8.65 0.17
C ALA A 361 8.30 7.28 0.48
N GLY A 362 8.71 6.23 -0.22
CA GLY A 362 8.28 4.85 0.06
C GLY A 362 8.70 4.36 1.45
N LEU A 363 9.90 4.70 1.90
CA LEU A 363 10.37 4.36 3.24
C LEU A 363 9.53 5.02 4.33
N SER A 364 8.99 6.21 4.09
CA SER A 364 8.06 6.87 5.00
C SER A 364 6.75 6.08 5.19
N PHE A 365 6.39 5.24 4.24
CA PHE A 365 5.25 4.33 4.34
C PHE A 365 5.66 2.97 4.91
N PHE A 366 6.47 2.22 4.16
CA PHE A 366 6.82 0.83 4.52
C PHE A 366 7.71 0.74 5.77
N GLY A 367 8.53 1.77 6.04
CA GLY A 367 9.41 1.81 7.20
C GLY A 367 8.67 2.13 8.49
N PHE A 368 7.69 3.04 8.48
CA PHE A 368 6.98 3.44 9.70
C PHE A 368 5.72 2.61 9.96
N LEU A 369 5.06 2.07 8.93
CA LEU A 369 3.77 1.39 9.06
C LEU A 369 3.77 0.23 10.08
N PRO A 370 4.75 -0.67 10.13
CA PRO A 370 4.76 -1.77 11.11
C PRO A 370 4.79 -1.26 12.55
N PHE A 371 5.59 -0.22 12.81
CA PHE A 371 5.71 0.38 14.13
C PHE A 371 4.48 1.22 14.49
N ALA A 372 3.92 1.94 13.53
CA ALA A 372 2.68 2.69 13.71
C ALA A 372 1.51 1.73 14.04
N ALA A 373 1.44 0.61 13.33
CA ALA A 373 0.42 -0.41 13.57
C ALA A 373 0.48 -0.95 15.00
N ILE A 374 1.68 -1.35 15.49
CA ILE A 374 1.81 -1.94 16.83
C ILE A 374 1.56 -0.91 17.94
N ILE A 375 2.01 0.33 17.76
CA ILE A 375 1.75 1.42 18.72
C ILE A 375 0.25 1.71 18.78
N MET A 376 -0.41 1.83 17.63
CA MET A 376 -1.83 2.11 17.55
C MET A 376 -2.67 0.96 18.14
N GLY A 377 -2.30 -0.30 17.84
CA GLY A 377 -2.94 -1.47 18.44
C GLY A 377 -2.79 -1.49 19.96
N TRP A 378 -1.58 -1.26 20.47
CA TRP A 378 -1.34 -1.18 21.91
C TRP A 378 -2.14 -0.06 22.59
N MET A 379 -2.28 1.10 21.93
CA MET A 379 -3.11 2.19 22.44
C MET A 379 -4.58 1.78 22.60
N THR A 380 -5.12 0.90 21.73
CA THR A 380 -6.51 0.44 21.87
C THR A 380 -6.71 -0.56 23.01
N ASP A 381 -5.67 -1.23 23.45
CA ASP A 381 -5.72 -2.10 24.64
C ASP A 381 -5.71 -1.29 25.94
N LEU A 382 -5.10 -0.08 25.91
CA LEU A 382 -5.04 0.81 27.08
C LEU A 382 -6.21 1.80 27.16
N PHE A 383 -6.71 2.24 26.01
CA PHE A 383 -7.73 3.27 25.92
C PHE A 383 -8.90 2.78 25.07
N ARG A 384 -10.09 3.33 25.31
CA ARG A 384 -11.24 3.08 24.42
C ARG A 384 -10.91 3.50 22.99
N LEU A 385 -11.32 2.70 22.00
CA LEU A 385 -11.08 2.95 20.57
C LEU A 385 -11.44 4.38 20.14
N ARG A 386 -12.57 4.90 20.66
CA ARG A 386 -12.98 6.29 20.42
C ARG A 386 -11.89 7.31 20.80
N ASN A 387 -11.25 7.13 21.95
CA ASN A 387 -10.19 8.05 22.42
C ASN A 387 -8.94 7.94 21.55
N VAL A 388 -8.62 6.74 21.07
CA VAL A 388 -7.49 6.50 20.14
C VAL A 388 -7.74 7.21 18.81
N LEU A 389 -8.96 7.13 18.26
CA LEU A 389 -9.35 7.85 17.03
C LEU A 389 -9.26 9.37 17.21
N LEU A 390 -9.75 9.91 18.35
CA LEU A 390 -9.66 11.35 18.67
C LEU A 390 -8.20 11.77 18.85
N GLY A 391 -7.39 10.99 19.57
CA GLY A 391 -5.95 11.23 19.73
C GLY A 391 -5.22 11.26 18.41
N SER A 392 -5.53 10.32 17.53
CA SER A 392 -5.00 10.29 16.16
C SER A 392 -5.37 11.54 15.36
N ALA A 393 -6.63 11.98 15.45
CA ALA A 393 -7.09 13.21 14.80
C ALA A 393 -6.32 14.44 15.28
N VAL A 394 -6.13 14.57 16.61
CA VAL A 394 -5.39 15.70 17.22
C VAL A 394 -3.93 15.67 16.82
N CYS A 395 -3.25 14.53 16.97
CA CYS A 395 -1.85 14.40 16.58
C CYS A 395 -1.63 14.68 15.09
N TYR A 396 -2.51 14.13 14.24
CA TYR A 396 -2.48 14.36 12.80
C TYR A 396 -2.69 15.84 12.44
N ALA A 397 -3.65 16.52 13.08
CA ALA A 397 -3.92 17.94 12.88
C ALA A 397 -2.73 18.80 13.34
N VAL A 398 -2.20 18.57 14.54
CA VAL A 398 -1.08 19.36 15.10
C VAL A 398 0.18 19.20 14.25
N ILE A 399 0.59 17.96 13.98
CA ILE A 399 1.82 17.71 13.20
C ILE A 399 1.65 18.22 11.77
N GLY A 400 0.53 17.95 11.12
CA GLY A 400 0.24 18.42 9.78
C GLY A 400 0.23 19.95 9.69
N PHE A 401 -0.36 20.63 10.67
CA PHE A 401 -0.34 22.11 10.76
C PHE A 401 1.08 22.65 10.92
N LEU A 402 1.87 22.06 11.84
CA LEU A 402 3.27 22.46 12.04
C LEU A 402 4.10 22.27 10.75
N VAL A 403 3.91 21.16 10.04
CA VAL A 403 4.57 20.91 8.76
C VAL A 403 4.17 21.95 7.73
N MET A 404 2.89 22.29 7.64
CA MET A 404 2.40 23.31 6.70
C MET A 404 2.90 24.74 7.03
N LEU A 405 3.11 25.07 8.29
CA LEU A 405 3.70 26.34 8.70
C LEU A 405 5.16 26.48 8.22
N THR A 406 5.93 25.37 8.18
CA THR A 406 7.35 25.40 7.77
C THR A 406 7.54 25.63 6.27
N VAL A 407 6.50 25.37 5.46
CA VAL A 407 6.61 25.41 3.98
C VAL A 407 6.05 26.71 3.39
N GLY A 408 5.11 27.36 4.08
CA GLY A 408 4.50 28.64 3.65
C GLY A 408 3.91 28.58 2.23
N SER A 409 4.09 29.66 1.45
CA SER A 409 3.64 29.77 0.05
C SER A 409 4.48 28.95 -0.96
N ARG A 410 5.61 28.42 -0.56
CA ARG A 410 6.60 27.75 -1.44
C ARG A 410 6.11 26.39 -2.03
N VAL A 411 4.98 25.86 -1.57
CA VAL A 411 4.38 24.62 -2.12
C VAL A 411 3.81 24.82 -3.53
N THR A 412 3.51 26.06 -3.92
CA THR A 412 2.80 26.38 -5.17
C THR A 412 3.71 26.51 -6.39
N GLY A 413 5.02 26.28 -6.27
CA GLY A 413 5.91 26.23 -7.44
C GLY A 413 6.26 27.58 -8.04
N GLU A 414 5.97 28.70 -7.38
CA GLU A 414 6.58 29.98 -7.71
C GLU A 414 8.07 29.90 -7.32
N GLN A 415 8.91 29.55 -8.28
CA GLN A 415 10.32 29.87 -8.22
C GLN A 415 10.38 31.39 -8.04
N GLU A 416 10.96 31.86 -6.93
CA GLU A 416 11.41 33.27 -6.85
C GLU A 416 12.25 33.52 -8.12
N PRO A 417 11.95 34.57 -8.89
CA PRO A 417 12.82 34.95 -9.99
C PRO A 417 14.23 35.13 -9.41
N ASP A 418 15.20 34.49 -10.05
CA ASP A 418 16.63 34.58 -9.74
C ASP A 418 17.02 36.07 -9.68
N THR A 419 16.96 36.67 -8.51
CA THR A 419 17.49 38.03 -8.26
C THR A 419 18.99 37.97 -7.95
N ALA A 420 19.73 37.17 -8.69
CA ALA A 420 21.19 37.15 -8.69
C ALA A 420 21.68 37.52 -10.08
N GLY A 421 21.43 38.78 -10.44
CA GLY A 421 21.96 39.43 -11.63
C GLY A 421 22.15 40.91 -11.37
N ASN A 422 23.17 41.25 -10.58
CA ASN A 422 23.92 42.50 -10.67
C ASN A 422 25.29 42.30 -10.04
#